data_b170d5f31afba8fe847657a292e01710
#
_entry.id   b170d5f31afba8fe847657a292e01710
#
_cell.length_a   1.000
_cell.length_b   1.000
_cell.length_c   1.000
_cell.angle_alpha   90.00
_cell.angle_beta   90.00
_cell.angle_gamma   90.00
#
_symmetry.space_group_name_H-M   'P 1'
#
loop_
_entity.id
_entity.type
_entity.pdbx_description
1 polymer ?
#
loop_
_entity_poly.entity_id
_entity_poly.type
_entity_poly.pdbx_seq_one_letter_code
_entity_poly.pdbx_strand_id
1 'polypeptide(L)'
;MRNITLQASLASRVAVIGPNGAGKSTIIKIFCNEMKPQIGTVWRHQNMRIAYVAQHAFHHIESHLDETPNEYIQWRYSSGEDREAMQQEGNKLTKEEEADMQKVHVIRKEDGTVEKLVVEALRSRRKSKRTYEYEVKWLNRAEENNTWISREKLEEMGWAKMVQRLDQQEALRLGLAARPLTQKFVEQQLVNMGLEAEFATHSRIRGLSGGQKVKVVIAGAMWNNPHILVMDEPTNYLDRDSLGALAGAIRKYGGGVCLISHNREFTEALCPERWVVEDGQLLREGEVAPDEKIDVDANQAPDEVMDSLGNVIKVKKEKKLTAREAKKLEKKKEERRAKGLPSDSDEDW
;
A
#
# COMPACT_ATOMS: atom_id res chain seq x y z
N MET A 1 23.17 -7.34 -9.62
CA MET A 1 22.84 -7.87 -8.29
C MET A 1 22.38 -9.29 -8.42
N ARG A 2 22.80 -10.17 -7.49
CA ARG A 2 22.50 -11.61 -7.55
C ARG A 2 22.17 -12.13 -6.14
N ASN A 3 21.24 -13.10 -6.08
CA ASN A 3 20.88 -13.81 -4.86
C ASN A 3 20.45 -12.93 -3.68
N ILE A 4 19.57 -11.94 -3.95
CA ILE A 4 19.05 -11.05 -2.92
C ILE A 4 17.75 -11.64 -2.38
N THR A 5 17.70 -11.84 -1.07
CA THR A 5 16.48 -12.19 -0.36
C THR A 5 16.22 -11.12 0.70
N LEU A 6 15.08 -10.43 0.59
CA LEU A 6 14.68 -9.34 1.47
C LEU A 6 13.26 -9.55 1.96
N GLN A 7 13.04 -9.19 3.20
CA GLN A 7 11.71 -9.12 3.79
C GLN A 7 11.58 -7.79 4.54
N ALA A 8 10.45 -7.12 4.36
CA ALA A 8 10.10 -5.94 5.12
C ALA A 8 8.66 -6.08 5.64
N SER A 9 8.45 -5.63 6.86
CA SER A 9 7.17 -5.63 7.56
C SER A 9 6.82 -4.22 8.06
N LEU A 10 5.68 -4.07 8.72
CA LEU A 10 5.29 -2.81 9.34
C LEU A 10 6.26 -2.38 10.46
N ALA A 11 6.94 -3.33 11.09
CA ALA A 11 7.92 -3.05 12.14
C ALA A 11 9.32 -2.71 11.59
N SER A 12 9.57 -2.90 10.32
CA SER A 12 10.89 -2.69 9.71
C SER A 12 11.30 -1.23 9.74
N ARG A 13 12.52 -0.96 10.18
CA ARG A 13 13.19 0.34 10.18
C ARG A 13 14.56 0.14 9.55
N VAL A 14 14.66 0.33 8.25
CA VAL A 14 15.80 -0.08 7.44
C VAL A 14 16.50 1.12 6.82
N ALA A 15 17.82 1.19 6.97
CA ALA A 15 18.67 2.06 6.19
C ALA A 15 19.38 1.26 5.08
N VAL A 16 19.22 1.68 3.83
CA VAL A 16 19.95 1.10 2.69
C VAL A 16 21.22 1.91 2.48
N ILE A 17 22.36 1.28 2.69
CA ILE A 17 23.67 1.92 2.62
C ILE A 17 24.57 1.20 1.61
N GLY A 18 25.57 1.89 1.11
CA GLY A 18 26.55 1.38 0.15
C GLY A 18 27.11 2.47 -0.76
N PRO A 19 28.15 2.18 -1.54
CA PRO A 19 28.77 3.15 -2.45
C PRO A 19 27.80 3.59 -3.55
N ASN A 20 28.14 4.71 -4.20
CA ASN A 20 27.37 5.17 -5.36
C ASN A 20 27.49 4.16 -6.50
N GLY A 21 26.39 3.89 -7.18
CA GLY A 21 26.35 2.88 -8.25
C GLY A 21 26.21 1.43 -7.76
N ALA A 22 26.27 1.14 -6.46
CA ALA A 22 26.09 -0.22 -5.92
C ALA A 22 24.72 -0.82 -6.20
N GLY A 23 23.71 0.00 -6.58
CA GLY A 23 22.38 -0.42 -6.95
C GLY A 23 21.33 -0.25 -5.85
N LYS A 24 21.57 0.61 -4.86
CA LYS A 24 20.60 0.93 -3.80
C LYS A 24 19.25 1.33 -4.37
N SER A 25 19.20 2.30 -5.27
CA SER A 25 17.95 2.75 -5.91
C SER A 25 17.32 1.67 -6.78
N THR A 26 18.10 0.75 -7.36
CA THR A 26 17.56 -0.39 -8.12
C THR A 26 16.78 -1.35 -7.21
N ILE A 27 17.33 -1.66 -6.03
CA ILE A 27 16.61 -2.50 -5.02
C ILE A 27 15.30 -1.81 -4.62
N ILE A 28 15.37 -0.52 -4.33
CA ILE A 28 14.18 0.24 -3.95
C ILE A 28 13.13 0.29 -5.07
N LYS A 29 13.55 0.48 -6.31
CA LYS A 29 12.63 0.44 -7.47
C LYS A 29 11.95 -0.92 -7.62
N ILE A 30 12.68 -2.02 -7.41
CA ILE A 30 12.09 -3.38 -7.39
C ILE A 30 11.15 -3.51 -6.19
N PHE A 31 11.56 -3.02 -5.02
CA PHE A 31 10.73 -3.05 -3.81
C PHE A 31 9.44 -2.24 -3.98
N CYS A 32 9.49 -1.07 -4.62
CA CYS A 32 8.34 -0.22 -4.91
C CYS A 32 7.52 -0.68 -6.13
N ASN A 33 7.96 -1.74 -6.83
CA ASN A 33 7.36 -2.23 -8.08
C ASN A 33 7.50 -1.29 -9.30
N GLU A 34 8.45 -0.39 -9.27
CA GLU A 34 8.80 0.40 -10.44
C GLU A 34 9.63 -0.39 -11.47
N MET A 35 10.26 -1.46 -11.01
CA MET A 35 11.08 -2.35 -11.84
C MET A 35 10.79 -3.80 -11.50
N LYS A 36 10.72 -4.67 -12.52
CA LYS A 36 10.65 -6.13 -12.32
C LYS A 36 12.05 -6.72 -12.22
N PRO A 37 12.29 -7.70 -11.32
CA PRO A 37 13.55 -8.44 -11.32
C PRO A 37 13.65 -9.28 -12.60
N GLN A 38 14.86 -9.43 -13.13
CA GLN A 38 15.10 -10.30 -14.30
C GLN A 38 14.87 -11.79 -13.95
N ILE A 39 15.26 -12.18 -12.75
CA ILE A 39 15.09 -13.55 -12.21
C ILE A 39 14.65 -13.41 -10.76
N GLY A 40 13.72 -14.26 -10.34
CA GLY A 40 13.18 -14.26 -8.98
C GLY A 40 11.76 -13.68 -8.90
N THR A 41 11.22 -13.66 -7.69
CA THR A 41 9.85 -13.25 -7.44
C THR A 41 9.81 -12.18 -6.34
N VAL A 42 8.87 -11.25 -6.47
CA VAL A 42 8.58 -10.26 -5.42
C VAL A 42 7.14 -10.47 -4.99
N TRP A 43 6.98 -10.91 -3.75
CA TRP A 43 5.66 -11.03 -3.17
C TRP A 43 5.29 -9.78 -2.38
N ARG A 44 4.06 -9.31 -2.50
CA ARG A 44 3.50 -8.21 -1.73
C ARG A 44 2.09 -8.54 -1.29
N HIS A 45 1.76 -8.07 -0.10
CA HIS A 45 0.37 -8.15 0.35
C HIS A 45 -0.52 -7.25 -0.56
N GLN A 46 -1.67 -7.76 -0.98
CA GLN A 46 -2.54 -7.11 -1.98
C GLN A 46 -3.12 -5.77 -1.54
N ASN A 47 -3.26 -5.55 -0.23
CA ASN A 47 -3.72 -4.28 0.32
C ASN A 47 -2.56 -3.38 0.75
N MET A 48 -1.30 -3.74 0.45
CA MET A 48 -0.16 -2.96 0.85
C MET A 48 -0.10 -1.64 0.06
N ARG A 49 0.01 -0.56 0.78
CA ARG A 49 0.26 0.78 0.23
C ARG A 49 1.69 1.17 0.57
N ILE A 50 2.45 1.50 -0.45
CA ILE A 50 3.83 1.99 -0.33
C ILE A 50 3.81 3.45 -0.76
N ALA A 51 4.36 4.34 0.08
CA ALA A 51 4.69 5.68 -0.32
C ALA A 51 6.16 5.72 -0.70
N TYR A 52 6.46 6.17 -1.90
CA TYR A 52 7.83 6.35 -2.36
C TYR A 52 8.12 7.83 -2.61
N VAL A 53 9.14 8.34 -1.94
CA VAL A 53 9.68 9.69 -2.12
C VAL A 53 11.04 9.53 -2.80
N ALA A 54 11.09 9.82 -4.09
CA ALA A 54 12.29 9.65 -4.92
C ALA A 54 13.36 10.69 -4.58
N GLN A 55 14.62 10.42 -4.97
CA GLN A 55 15.78 11.27 -4.76
C GLN A 55 15.59 12.72 -5.26
N HIS A 56 14.86 12.89 -6.35
CA HIS A 56 14.50 14.18 -6.90
C HIS A 56 13.02 14.51 -6.61
N ALA A 57 12.66 14.51 -5.33
CA ALA A 57 11.28 14.75 -4.88
C ALA A 57 10.67 16.05 -5.45
N PHE A 58 11.49 17.00 -5.87
CA PHE A 58 11.02 18.24 -6.51
C PHE A 58 10.41 18.04 -7.89
N HIS A 59 10.79 16.99 -8.64
CA HIS A 59 10.17 16.71 -9.94
C HIS A 59 8.66 16.44 -9.81
N HIS A 60 8.22 15.92 -8.67
CA HIS A 60 6.81 15.68 -8.41
C HIS A 60 5.97 16.96 -8.40
N ILE A 61 6.57 18.07 -7.94
CA ILE A 61 5.87 19.34 -7.81
C ILE A 61 6.27 20.40 -8.86
N GLU A 62 7.23 20.10 -9.74
CA GLU A 62 7.68 21.05 -10.79
C GLU A 62 6.57 21.45 -11.76
N SER A 63 5.67 20.55 -12.08
CA SER A 63 4.49 20.82 -12.93
C SER A 63 3.39 21.56 -12.20
N HIS A 64 3.49 21.72 -10.87
CA HIS A 64 2.45 22.29 -9.99
C HIS A 64 2.92 23.56 -9.26
N LEU A 65 3.97 24.23 -9.75
CA LEU A 65 4.58 25.39 -9.09
C LEU A 65 3.60 26.58 -8.93
N ASP A 66 2.59 26.69 -9.77
CA ASP A 66 1.58 27.75 -9.73
C ASP A 66 0.40 27.42 -8.83
N GLU A 67 0.29 26.18 -8.37
CA GLU A 67 -0.72 25.71 -7.44
C GLU A 67 -0.28 25.92 -6.00
N THR A 68 -1.24 25.85 -5.07
CA THR A 68 -0.95 25.75 -3.63
C THR A 68 -0.66 24.30 -3.24
N PRO A 69 0.04 24.04 -2.13
CA PRO A 69 0.20 22.68 -1.61
C PRO A 69 -1.11 21.92 -1.43
N ASN A 70 -2.15 22.62 -1.05
CA ASN A 70 -3.48 22.06 -0.87
C ASN A 70 -4.08 21.59 -2.21
N GLU A 71 -4.04 22.45 -3.23
CA GLU A 71 -4.52 22.12 -4.59
C GLU A 71 -3.74 20.94 -5.19
N TYR A 72 -2.41 20.92 -5.01
CA TYR A 72 -1.57 19.81 -5.47
C TYR A 72 -1.98 18.47 -4.87
N ILE A 73 -2.20 18.36 -3.55
CA ILE A 73 -2.62 17.12 -2.92
C ILE A 73 -4.03 16.72 -3.37
N GLN A 74 -4.94 17.68 -3.51
CA GLN A 74 -6.27 17.42 -4.05
C GLN A 74 -6.19 16.91 -5.49
N TRP A 75 -5.40 17.56 -6.35
CA TRP A 75 -5.16 17.10 -7.72
C TRP A 75 -4.63 15.66 -7.73
N ARG A 76 -3.64 15.37 -6.91
CA ARG A 76 -2.97 14.05 -6.87
C ARG A 76 -3.94 12.91 -6.61
N TYR A 77 -4.95 13.11 -5.75
CA TYR A 77 -5.86 12.05 -5.31
C TYR A 77 -7.31 12.21 -5.79
N SER A 78 -7.65 13.24 -6.55
CA SER A 78 -9.04 13.53 -6.97
C SER A 78 -9.68 12.45 -7.84
N SER A 79 -8.89 11.67 -8.57
CA SER A 79 -9.40 10.57 -9.40
C SER A 79 -9.68 9.28 -8.63
N GLY A 80 -9.42 9.24 -7.31
CA GLY A 80 -9.43 7.99 -6.54
C GLY A 80 -8.20 7.10 -6.79
N GLU A 81 -7.21 7.61 -7.51
CA GLU A 81 -5.91 6.99 -7.73
C GLU A 81 -4.81 7.99 -7.38
N ASP A 82 -3.62 7.51 -7.02
CA ASP A 82 -2.44 8.35 -6.90
C ASP A 82 -1.90 8.65 -8.31
N ARG A 83 -2.21 9.84 -8.82
CA ARG A 83 -1.83 10.25 -10.18
C ARG A 83 -0.32 10.24 -10.42
N GLU A 84 0.46 10.57 -9.41
CA GLU A 84 1.93 10.50 -9.54
C GLU A 84 2.43 9.07 -9.65
N ALA A 85 1.91 8.17 -8.81
CA ALA A 85 2.24 6.76 -8.89
C ALA A 85 1.86 6.16 -10.25
N MET A 86 0.76 6.62 -10.85
CA MET A 86 0.33 6.17 -12.18
C MET A 86 1.21 6.67 -13.33
N GLN A 87 1.88 7.81 -13.15
CA GLN A 87 2.79 8.37 -14.16
C GLN A 87 4.15 7.67 -14.19
N GLN A 88 4.51 6.91 -13.16
CA GLN A 88 5.76 6.17 -13.10
C GLN A 88 5.86 5.15 -14.24
N GLU A 89 7.05 5.03 -14.83
CA GLU A 89 7.28 4.15 -15.99
C GLU A 89 6.94 2.68 -15.72
N GLY A 90 7.17 2.20 -14.51
CA GLY A 90 6.86 0.83 -14.11
C GLY A 90 5.35 0.48 -14.18
N ASN A 91 4.49 1.49 -14.08
CA ASN A 91 3.04 1.31 -14.13
C ASN A 91 2.46 1.48 -15.55
N LYS A 92 3.25 1.94 -16.52
CA LYS A 92 2.84 2.03 -17.92
C LYS A 92 2.85 0.63 -18.54
N LEU A 93 1.84 0.34 -19.34
CA LEU A 93 1.81 -0.89 -20.13
C LEU A 93 2.88 -0.85 -21.22
N THR A 94 3.56 -1.96 -21.41
CA THR A 94 4.44 -2.14 -22.57
C THR A 94 3.61 -2.58 -23.77
N LYS A 95 4.12 -2.37 -24.99
CA LYS A 95 3.44 -2.82 -26.22
C LYS A 95 3.19 -4.34 -26.24
N GLU A 96 4.08 -5.11 -25.61
CA GLU A 96 3.94 -6.56 -25.49
C GLU A 96 2.80 -6.92 -24.52
N GLU A 97 2.71 -6.25 -23.37
CA GLU A 97 1.63 -6.43 -22.41
C GLU A 97 0.27 -6.00 -23.00
N GLU A 98 0.22 -4.91 -23.77
CA GLU A 98 -0.99 -4.49 -24.48
C GLU A 98 -1.43 -5.55 -25.52
N ALA A 99 -0.47 -6.14 -26.24
CA ALA A 99 -0.76 -7.22 -27.19
C ALA A 99 -1.23 -8.50 -26.48
N ASP A 100 -0.65 -8.82 -25.31
CA ASP A 100 -1.07 -9.97 -24.51
C ASP A 100 -2.50 -9.79 -23.96
N MET A 101 -2.87 -8.58 -23.57
CA MET A 101 -4.23 -8.28 -23.12
C MET A 101 -5.29 -8.44 -24.21
N GLN A 102 -4.93 -8.27 -25.49
CA GLN A 102 -5.83 -8.45 -26.64
C GLN A 102 -5.95 -9.89 -27.10
N LYS A 103 -5.23 -10.83 -26.50
CA LYS A 103 -5.30 -12.25 -26.87
C LYS A 103 -6.67 -12.83 -26.58
N VAL A 104 -7.08 -13.73 -27.48
CA VAL A 104 -8.30 -14.50 -27.30
C VAL A 104 -8.07 -15.61 -26.32
N HIS A 105 -8.85 -15.64 -25.25
CA HIS A 105 -8.78 -16.66 -24.21
C HIS A 105 -9.88 -17.68 -24.36
N VAL A 106 -9.54 -18.93 -24.12
CA VAL A 106 -10.47 -20.06 -24.18
C VAL A 106 -10.99 -20.31 -22.76
N ILE A 107 -12.24 -20.00 -22.52
CA ILE A 107 -12.89 -20.18 -21.22
C ILE A 107 -13.86 -21.35 -21.31
N ARG A 108 -13.72 -22.32 -20.39
CA ARG A 108 -14.67 -23.42 -20.25
C ARG A 108 -15.66 -23.05 -19.15
N LYS A 109 -16.93 -23.01 -19.49
CA LYS A 109 -18.03 -22.78 -18.54
C LYS A 109 -18.34 -24.04 -17.74
N GLU A 110 -19.12 -23.87 -16.67
CA GLU A 110 -19.56 -24.99 -15.81
C GLU A 110 -20.44 -26.01 -16.55
N ASP A 111 -21.14 -25.56 -17.60
CA ASP A 111 -21.93 -26.40 -18.52
C ASP A 111 -21.10 -27.20 -19.51
N GLY A 112 -19.75 -27.08 -19.47
CA GLY A 112 -18.83 -27.76 -20.39
C GLY A 112 -18.64 -27.05 -21.72
N THR A 113 -19.37 -25.98 -22.01
CA THR A 113 -19.19 -25.20 -23.25
C THR A 113 -17.87 -24.42 -23.23
N VAL A 114 -17.25 -24.30 -24.39
CA VAL A 114 -15.98 -23.60 -24.58
C VAL A 114 -16.24 -22.34 -25.40
N GLU A 115 -15.96 -21.19 -24.81
CA GLU A 115 -16.09 -19.90 -25.50
C GLU A 115 -14.71 -19.25 -25.70
N LYS A 116 -14.55 -18.57 -26.81
CA LYS A 116 -13.40 -17.74 -27.14
C LYS A 116 -13.74 -16.30 -26.78
N LEU A 117 -13.11 -15.74 -25.77
CA LEU A 117 -13.42 -14.42 -25.23
C LEU A 117 -12.15 -13.57 -25.13
N VAL A 118 -12.32 -12.26 -25.28
CA VAL A 118 -11.27 -11.25 -25.04
C VAL A 118 -11.67 -10.45 -23.82
N VAL A 119 -10.74 -10.26 -22.89
CA VAL A 119 -10.98 -9.45 -21.69
C VAL A 119 -11.03 -7.98 -22.09
N GLU A 120 -12.09 -7.27 -21.71
CA GLU A 120 -12.23 -5.82 -21.91
C GLU A 120 -11.68 -5.05 -20.72
N ALA A 121 -12.08 -5.43 -19.50
CA ALA A 121 -11.68 -4.75 -18.28
C ALA A 121 -11.85 -5.64 -17.05
N LEU A 122 -11.13 -5.29 -15.98
CA LEU A 122 -11.39 -5.75 -14.62
C LEU A 122 -12.27 -4.72 -13.91
N ARG A 123 -13.34 -5.15 -13.23
CA ARG A 123 -14.34 -4.26 -12.61
C ARG A 123 -14.20 -4.17 -11.11
N SER A 124 -14.13 -5.32 -10.44
CA SER A 124 -14.10 -5.41 -8.99
C SER A 124 -13.31 -6.63 -8.54
N ARG A 125 -13.06 -6.73 -7.25
CA ARG A 125 -12.46 -7.92 -6.64
C ARG A 125 -13.25 -8.38 -5.42
N ARG A 126 -13.23 -9.68 -5.18
CA ARG A 126 -13.79 -10.28 -3.96
C ARG A 126 -12.80 -11.23 -3.32
N LYS A 127 -12.88 -11.37 -2.02
CA LYS A 127 -12.05 -12.34 -1.28
C LYS A 127 -12.63 -13.74 -1.48
N SER A 128 -11.80 -14.67 -1.95
CA SER A 128 -12.13 -16.08 -2.12
C SER A 128 -11.13 -16.92 -1.34
N LYS A 129 -11.55 -17.50 -0.22
CA LYS A 129 -10.70 -18.29 0.69
C LYS A 129 -9.41 -17.54 1.09
N ARG A 130 -8.26 -17.92 0.53
CA ARG A 130 -6.94 -17.34 0.79
C ARG A 130 -6.46 -16.35 -0.27
N THR A 131 -7.18 -16.25 -1.41
CA THR A 131 -6.82 -15.41 -2.56
C THR A 131 -7.95 -14.44 -2.90
N TYR A 132 -7.77 -13.69 -3.98
CA TYR A 132 -8.82 -12.84 -4.52
C TYR A 132 -9.21 -13.34 -5.91
N GLU A 133 -10.48 -13.21 -6.20
CA GLU A 133 -11.05 -13.34 -7.54
C GLU A 133 -11.44 -11.96 -8.04
N TYR A 134 -11.33 -11.78 -9.34
CA TYR A 134 -11.57 -10.52 -10.02
C TYR A 134 -12.73 -10.68 -10.99
N GLU A 135 -13.61 -9.72 -11.01
CA GLU A 135 -14.71 -9.64 -11.93
C GLU A 135 -14.21 -9.16 -13.28
N VAL A 136 -14.33 -10.04 -14.28
CA VAL A 136 -13.85 -9.81 -15.64
C VAL A 136 -15.02 -9.46 -16.53
N LYS A 137 -14.95 -8.29 -17.16
CA LYS A 137 -15.83 -7.89 -18.25
C LYS A 137 -15.26 -8.36 -19.56
N TRP A 138 -16.07 -9.01 -20.36
CA TRP A 138 -15.71 -9.53 -21.66
C TRP A 138 -16.08 -8.57 -22.79
N LEU A 139 -15.20 -8.45 -23.78
CA LEU A 139 -15.43 -7.59 -24.94
C LEU A 139 -16.71 -8.00 -25.69
N ASN A 140 -17.55 -7.02 -26.01
CA ASN A 140 -18.83 -7.20 -26.69
C ASN A 140 -19.83 -8.13 -25.95
N ARG A 141 -19.74 -8.21 -24.63
CA ARG A 141 -20.71 -8.92 -23.78
C ARG A 141 -21.39 -7.97 -22.81
N ALA A 142 -22.64 -8.28 -22.45
CA ALA A 142 -23.35 -7.55 -21.40
C ALA A 142 -22.71 -7.81 -20.03
N GLU A 143 -22.86 -6.88 -19.08
CA GLU A 143 -22.29 -6.98 -17.73
C GLU A 143 -22.80 -8.20 -16.94
N GLU A 144 -24.01 -8.67 -17.25
CA GLU A 144 -24.58 -9.90 -16.67
C GLU A 144 -23.76 -11.17 -16.99
N ASN A 145 -22.94 -11.11 -18.04
CA ASN A 145 -22.05 -12.20 -18.44
C ASN A 145 -20.64 -12.08 -17.86
N ASN A 146 -20.40 -11.16 -16.92
CA ASN A 146 -19.13 -11.06 -16.22
C ASN A 146 -18.83 -12.35 -15.47
N THR A 147 -17.56 -12.72 -15.40
CA THR A 147 -17.12 -13.93 -14.71
C THR A 147 -16.06 -13.60 -13.68
N TRP A 148 -16.04 -14.38 -12.61
CA TRP A 148 -15.02 -14.26 -11.56
C TRP A 148 -13.86 -15.18 -11.89
N ILE A 149 -12.65 -14.61 -12.00
CA ILE A 149 -11.43 -15.33 -12.35
C ILE A 149 -10.40 -15.11 -11.26
N SER A 150 -9.67 -16.15 -10.90
CA SER A 150 -8.62 -16.07 -9.88
C SER A 150 -7.44 -15.22 -10.35
N ARG A 151 -6.69 -14.68 -9.39
CA ARG A 151 -5.50 -13.88 -9.64
C ARG A 151 -4.49 -14.61 -10.53
N GLU A 152 -4.17 -15.84 -10.16
CA GLU A 152 -3.16 -16.66 -10.83
C GLU A 152 -3.50 -16.83 -12.32
N LYS A 153 -4.76 -17.12 -12.60
CA LYS A 153 -5.23 -17.29 -13.98
C LYS A 153 -5.18 -15.99 -14.78
N LEU A 154 -5.48 -14.85 -14.16
CA LEU A 154 -5.37 -13.55 -14.83
C LEU A 154 -3.91 -13.17 -15.09
N GLU A 155 -2.99 -13.50 -14.18
CA GLU A 155 -1.56 -13.28 -14.37
C GLU A 155 -1.01 -14.14 -15.54
N GLU A 156 -1.44 -15.41 -15.66
CA GLU A 156 -1.14 -16.28 -16.79
C GLU A 156 -1.71 -15.74 -18.12
N MET A 157 -2.85 -15.08 -18.07
CA MET A 157 -3.49 -14.42 -19.22
C MET A 157 -2.82 -13.10 -19.63
N GLY A 158 -1.75 -12.65 -18.94
CA GLY A 158 -1.04 -11.41 -19.22
C GLY A 158 -1.63 -10.16 -18.53
N TRP A 159 -2.61 -10.32 -17.63
CA TRP A 159 -3.31 -9.21 -16.96
C TRP A 159 -2.71 -8.82 -15.60
N ALA A 160 -1.48 -9.24 -15.30
CA ALA A 160 -0.83 -9.01 -14.01
C ALA A 160 -0.79 -7.53 -13.59
N LYS A 161 -0.47 -6.60 -14.53
CA LYS A 161 -0.45 -5.15 -14.22
C LYS A 161 -1.83 -4.59 -13.92
N MET A 162 -2.86 -5.04 -14.65
CA MET A 162 -4.23 -4.57 -14.41
C MET A 162 -4.80 -5.10 -13.11
N VAL A 163 -4.50 -6.35 -12.76
CA VAL A 163 -4.80 -6.93 -11.44
C VAL A 163 -4.15 -6.09 -10.33
N GLN A 164 -2.88 -5.78 -10.49
CA GLN A 164 -2.15 -4.95 -9.53
C GLN A 164 -2.72 -3.53 -9.44
N ARG A 165 -3.08 -2.92 -10.58
CA ARG A 165 -3.70 -1.60 -10.62
C ARG A 165 -5.04 -1.59 -9.87
N LEU A 166 -5.90 -2.58 -10.11
CA LEU A 166 -7.17 -2.70 -9.39
C LEU A 166 -6.95 -2.92 -7.88
N ASP A 167 -5.94 -3.71 -7.50
CA ASP A 167 -5.57 -3.90 -6.11
C ASP A 167 -5.13 -2.59 -5.45
N GLN A 168 -4.34 -1.78 -6.14
CA GLN A 168 -3.91 -0.47 -5.66
C GLN A 168 -5.09 0.50 -5.52
N GLN A 169 -6.01 0.52 -6.50
CA GLN A 169 -7.24 1.34 -6.43
C GLN A 169 -8.10 0.96 -5.23
N GLU A 170 -8.35 -0.33 -5.02
CA GLU A 170 -9.13 -0.79 -3.88
C GLU A 170 -8.44 -0.52 -2.54
N ALA A 171 -7.11 -0.70 -2.46
CA ALA A 171 -6.34 -0.36 -1.27
C ALA A 171 -6.37 1.15 -0.98
N LEU A 172 -6.29 1.99 -2.03
CA LEU A 172 -6.41 3.43 -1.94
C LEU A 172 -7.82 3.83 -1.47
N ARG A 173 -8.85 3.26 -2.07
CA ARG A 173 -10.24 3.51 -1.69
C ARG A 173 -10.48 3.22 -0.21
N LEU A 174 -9.96 2.12 0.31
CA LEU A 174 -10.02 1.78 1.72
C LEU A 174 -9.25 2.78 2.60
N GLY A 175 -8.12 3.30 2.12
CA GLY A 175 -7.34 4.34 2.81
C GLY A 175 -8.05 5.68 2.82
N LEU A 176 -8.62 6.11 1.69
CA LEU A 176 -9.33 7.39 1.55
C LEU A 176 -10.69 7.41 2.24
N ALA A 177 -11.35 6.27 2.41
CA ALA A 177 -12.59 6.19 3.17
C ALA A 177 -12.43 6.66 4.62
N ALA A 178 -11.21 6.56 5.17
CA ALA A 178 -10.89 7.06 6.51
C ALA A 178 -10.60 8.57 6.55
N ARG A 179 -10.34 9.23 5.41
CA ARG A 179 -9.91 10.63 5.35
C ARG A 179 -10.46 11.30 4.08
N PRO A 180 -11.53 12.08 4.17
CA PRO A 180 -12.11 12.77 3.01
C PRO A 180 -11.13 13.81 2.44
N LEU A 181 -11.04 13.88 1.10
CA LEU A 181 -10.18 14.80 0.36
C LEU A 181 -10.80 16.20 0.32
N THR A 182 -10.80 16.89 1.45
CA THR A 182 -11.28 18.27 1.58
C THR A 182 -10.14 19.22 1.91
N GLN A 183 -10.27 20.48 1.53
CA GLN A 183 -9.28 21.53 1.80
C GLN A 183 -8.82 21.54 3.27
N LYS A 184 -9.78 21.43 4.21
CA LYS A 184 -9.52 21.44 5.65
C LYS A 184 -8.66 20.24 6.11
N PHE A 185 -8.95 19.02 5.64
CA PHE A 185 -8.18 17.84 6.00
C PHE A 185 -6.81 17.85 5.37
N VAL A 186 -6.69 18.36 4.14
CA VAL A 186 -5.39 18.49 3.45
C VAL A 186 -4.52 19.53 4.19
N GLU A 187 -5.08 20.68 4.56
CA GLU A 187 -4.38 21.70 5.35
C GLU A 187 -3.89 21.10 6.68
N GLN A 188 -4.76 20.40 7.41
CA GLN A 188 -4.38 19.75 8.67
C GLN A 188 -3.24 18.75 8.48
N GLN A 189 -3.23 17.98 7.39
CA GLN A 189 -2.14 17.06 7.08
C GLN A 189 -0.83 17.81 6.84
N LEU A 190 -0.86 18.90 6.07
CA LEU A 190 0.30 19.73 5.80
C LEU A 190 0.85 20.37 7.09
N VAL A 191 -0.02 20.86 7.94
CA VAL A 191 0.34 21.40 9.27
C VAL A 191 0.96 20.31 10.15
N ASN A 192 0.41 19.10 10.16
CA ASN A 192 0.97 17.96 10.89
C ASN A 192 2.37 17.57 10.40
N MET A 193 2.69 17.85 9.13
CA MET A 193 4.04 17.68 8.56
C MET A 193 4.95 18.91 8.78
N GLY A 194 4.49 19.90 9.54
CA GLY A 194 5.28 21.07 9.90
C GLY A 194 5.29 22.17 8.84
N LEU A 195 4.30 22.23 7.95
CA LEU A 195 4.06 23.34 7.05
C LEU A 195 2.96 24.23 7.67
N GLU A 196 3.25 25.51 7.86
CA GLU A 196 2.26 26.46 8.41
C GLU A 196 1.02 26.56 7.52
N ALA A 197 -0.15 26.79 8.11
CA ALA A 197 -1.44 26.82 7.40
C ALA A 197 -1.48 27.85 6.28
N GLU A 198 -0.81 29.01 6.45
CA GLU A 198 -0.71 30.05 5.43
C GLU A 198 0.01 29.54 4.17
N PHE A 199 1.13 28.81 4.34
CA PHE A 199 1.86 28.21 3.22
C PHE A 199 1.09 27.05 2.61
N ALA A 200 0.33 26.31 3.42
CA ALA A 200 -0.44 25.16 2.96
C ALA A 200 -1.55 25.52 1.97
N THR A 201 -2.24 26.65 2.21
CA THR A 201 -3.50 26.97 1.53
C THR A 201 -3.42 28.23 0.67
N HIS A 202 -2.58 29.21 1.03
CA HIS A 202 -2.55 30.52 0.38
C HIS A 202 -1.29 30.80 -0.43
N SER A 203 -0.18 30.13 -0.14
CA SER A 203 1.07 30.33 -0.85
C SER A 203 1.23 29.38 -2.02
N ARG A 204 1.73 29.89 -3.15
CA ARG A 204 2.07 29.04 -4.29
C ARG A 204 3.34 28.24 -4.03
N ILE A 205 3.41 27.01 -4.52
CA ILE A 205 4.56 26.09 -4.36
C ILE A 205 5.85 26.74 -4.85
N ARG A 206 5.84 27.57 -5.89
CA ARG A 206 7.04 28.26 -6.39
C ARG A 206 7.71 29.14 -5.34
N GLY A 207 6.93 29.76 -4.45
CA GLY A 207 7.41 30.65 -3.39
C GLY A 207 7.94 29.93 -2.15
N LEU A 208 7.76 28.62 -2.05
CA LEU A 208 8.19 27.83 -0.91
C LEU A 208 9.71 27.59 -0.95
N SER A 209 10.32 27.55 0.24
CA SER A 209 11.71 27.11 0.41
C SER A 209 11.88 25.62 0.04
N GLY A 210 13.13 25.18 -0.18
CA GLY A 210 13.43 23.78 -0.48
C GLY A 210 12.88 22.83 0.59
N GLY A 211 13.08 23.13 1.87
CA GLY A 211 12.58 22.35 2.97
C GLY A 211 11.06 22.32 3.04
N GLN A 212 10.37 23.44 2.76
CA GLN A 212 8.91 23.48 2.69
C GLN A 212 8.37 22.62 1.54
N LYS A 213 9.02 22.65 0.37
CA LYS A 213 8.68 21.79 -0.77
C LYS A 213 8.80 20.29 -0.45
N VAL A 214 9.86 19.90 0.26
CA VAL A 214 10.01 18.49 0.72
C VAL A 214 8.87 18.10 1.65
N LYS A 215 8.46 18.98 2.58
CA LYS A 215 7.31 18.73 3.46
C LYS A 215 6.02 18.51 2.65
N VAL A 216 5.79 19.28 1.59
CA VAL A 216 4.63 19.10 0.69
C VAL A 216 4.65 17.73 0.03
N VAL A 217 5.80 17.32 -0.53
CA VAL A 217 5.93 16.01 -1.19
C VAL A 217 5.69 14.86 -0.20
N ILE A 218 6.29 14.94 1.00
CA ILE A 218 6.09 13.93 2.03
C ILE A 218 4.64 13.91 2.50
N ALA A 219 4.01 15.07 2.72
CA ALA A 219 2.61 15.15 3.11
C ALA A 219 1.69 14.52 2.06
N GLY A 220 1.97 14.77 0.77
CA GLY A 220 1.29 14.13 -0.34
C GLY A 220 1.48 12.61 -0.34
N ALA A 221 2.70 12.13 -0.24
CA ALA A 221 3.00 10.69 -0.20
C ALA A 221 2.32 9.99 1.00
N MET A 222 2.21 10.67 2.13
CA MET A 222 1.60 10.16 3.35
C MET A 222 0.07 10.28 3.37
N TRP A 223 -0.54 10.97 2.41
CA TRP A 223 -1.99 11.20 2.39
C TRP A 223 -2.79 9.90 2.39
N ASN A 224 -2.35 8.92 1.63
CA ASN A 224 -3.00 7.62 1.49
C ASN A 224 -2.76 6.68 2.69
N ASN A 225 -2.22 7.17 3.79
CA ASN A 225 -1.92 6.36 4.96
C ASN A 225 -1.15 5.08 4.59
N PRO A 226 0.07 5.19 4.03
CA PRO A 226 0.84 4.05 3.55
C PRO A 226 1.18 3.09 4.69
N HIS A 227 1.43 1.83 4.36
CA HIS A 227 1.93 0.83 5.30
C HIS A 227 3.46 0.86 5.39
N ILE A 228 4.12 1.22 4.28
CA ILE A 228 5.57 1.37 4.21
C ILE A 228 5.89 2.70 3.55
N LEU A 229 6.79 3.45 4.17
CA LEU A 229 7.36 4.68 3.65
C LEU A 229 8.78 4.40 3.16
N VAL A 230 9.01 4.67 1.89
CA VAL A 230 10.33 4.53 1.25
C VAL A 230 10.82 5.91 0.85
N MET A 231 12.00 6.29 1.28
CA MET A 231 12.59 7.60 1.00
C MET A 231 14.00 7.44 0.44
N ASP A 232 14.24 8.03 -0.71
CA ASP A 232 15.55 8.05 -1.37
C ASP A 232 16.16 9.45 -1.21
N GLU A 233 17.20 9.56 -0.38
CA GLU A 233 17.90 10.80 -0.03
C GLU A 233 17.00 11.97 0.44
N PRO A 234 16.08 11.75 1.38
CA PRO A 234 15.16 12.80 1.83
C PRO A 234 15.85 13.92 2.61
N THR A 235 17.10 13.71 3.01
CA THR A 235 17.91 14.68 3.79
C THR A 235 18.49 15.77 2.92
N ASN A 236 18.56 15.58 1.60
CA ASN A 236 18.99 16.59 0.67
C ASN A 236 18.00 17.77 0.71
N TYR A 237 18.54 18.99 0.73
CA TYR A 237 17.75 20.24 0.74
C TYR A 237 17.01 20.57 2.04
N LEU A 238 17.14 19.75 3.11
CA LEU A 238 16.58 20.05 4.41
C LEU A 238 17.59 20.78 5.29
N ASP A 239 17.14 21.85 5.93
CA ASP A 239 17.86 22.48 7.03
C ASP A 239 17.79 21.60 8.30
N ARG A 240 18.56 21.95 9.30
CA ARG A 240 18.70 21.16 10.54
C ARG A 240 17.38 21.01 11.29
N ASP A 241 16.56 22.05 11.31
CA ASP A 241 15.28 22.05 11.99
C ASP A 241 14.25 21.18 11.26
N SER A 242 14.19 21.28 9.94
CA SER A 242 13.34 20.42 9.10
C SER A 242 13.76 18.94 9.18
N LEU A 243 15.07 18.68 9.25
CA LEU A 243 15.60 17.32 9.44
C LEU A 243 15.19 16.74 10.80
N GLY A 244 15.27 17.55 11.85
CA GLY A 244 14.81 17.18 13.20
C GLY A 244 13.30 16.89 13.23
N ALA A 245 12.49 17.72 12.57
CA ALA A 245 11.05 17.52 12.45
C ALA A 245 10.71 16.23 11.69
N LEU A 246 11.41 15.97 10.56
CA LEU A 246 11.26 14.74 9.78
C LEU A 246 11.62 13.51 10.61
N ALA A 247 12.74 13.55 11.35
CA ALA A 247 13.13 12.46 12.25
C ALA A 247 12.06 12.19 13.31
N GLY A 248 11.50 13.25 13.91
CA GLY A 248 10.40 13.15 14.87
C GLY A 248 9.14 12.53 14.28
N ALA A 249 8.78 12.89 13.05
CA ALA A 249 7.64 12.33 12.32
C ALA A 249 7.85 10.83 11.99
N ILE A 250 9.05 10.46 11.52
CA ILE A 250 9.39 9.07 11.21
C ILE A 250 9.34 8.19 12.46
N ARG A 251 9.83 8.68 13.61
CA ARG A 251 9.76 7.92 14.88
C ARG A 251 8.33 7.61 15.32
N LYS A 252 7.41 8.55 15.10
CA LYS A 252 5.98 8.39 15.43
C LYS A 252 5.19 7.59 14.40
N TYR A 253 5.78 7.37 13.24
CA TYR A 253 5.11 6.65 12.18
C TYR A 253 4.99 5.16 12.52
N GLY A 254 3.76 4.63 12.52
CA GLY A 254 3.45 3.24 12.90
C GLY A 254 3.68 2.19 11.81
N GLY A 255 4.02 2.60 10.57
CA GLY A 255 4.30 1.68 9.45
C GLY A 255 5.80 1.42 9.27
N GLY A 256 6.16 0.55 8.33
CA GLY A 256 7.56 0.28 7.96
C GLY A 256 8.25 1.49 7.33
N VAL A 257 9.55 1.61 7.53
CA VAL A 257 10.37 2.66 6.92
C VAL A 257 11.58 2.04 6.24
N CYS A 258 11.83 2.45 5.00
CA CYS A 258 13.03 2.13 4.26
C CYS A 258 13.67 3.43 3.77
N LEU A 259 14.89 3.70 4.19
CA LEU A 259 15.56 4.97 4.00
C LEU A 259 16.90 4.78 3.29
N ILE A 260 17.11 5.46 2.16
CA ILE A 260 18.45 5.66 1.60
C ILE A 260 18.89 7.05 2.04
N SER A 261 20.03 7.17 2.72
CA SER A 261 20.65 8.46 3.00
C SER A 261 22.13 8.32 3.25
N HIS A 262 22.88 9.34 2.85
CA HIS A 262 24.29 9.50 3.18
C HIS A 262 24.53 10.12 4.56
N ASN A 263 23.48 10.63 5.20
CA ASN A 263 23.55 11.19 6.56
C ASN A 263 23.51 10.06 7.59
N ARG A 264 24.69 9.67 8.09
CA ARG A 264 24.83 8.57 9.05
C ARG A 264 24.08 8.84 10.36
N GLU A 265 24.21 10.04 10.92
CA GLU A 265 23.55 10.43 12.15
C GLU A 265 22.02 10.26 12.05
N PHE A 266 21.46 10.67 10.92
CA PHE A 266 20.03 10.53 10.65
C PHE A 266 19.60 9.06 10.50
N THR A 267 20.36 8.25 9.77
CA THR A 267 20.04 6.83 9.55
C THR A 267 20.19 6.00 10.82
N GLU A 268 21.27 6.21 11.58
CA GLU A 268 21.53 5.50 12.84
C GLU A 268 20.50 5.83 13.93
N ALA A 269 20.01 7.08 13.93
CA ALA A 269 18.99 7.50 14.90
C ALA A 269 17.59 6.93 14.63
N LEU A 270 17.31 6.45 13.39
CA LEU A 270 15.99 6.04 12.94
C LEU A 270 15.88 4.57 12.54
N CYS A 271 16.97 3.98 12.06
CA CYS A 271 16.98 2.68 11.43
C CYS A 271 17.99 1.74 12.10
N PRO A 272 17.56 0.89 13.04
CA PRO A 272 18.44 -0.10 13.69
C PRO A 272 18.89 -1.21 12.74
N GLU A 273 18.13 -1.49 11.68
CA GLU A 273 18.48 -2.45 10.63
C GLU A 273 19.15 -1.73 9.45
N ARG A 274 20.21 -2.32 8.91
CA ARG A 274 20.93 -1.82 7.73
C ARG A 274 20.99 -2.87 6.63
N TRP A 275 20.69 -2.45 5.43
CA TRP A 275 20.89 -3.22 4.21
C TRP A 275 22.14 -2.68 3.49
N VAL A 276 23.24 -3.36 3.66
CA VAL A 276 24.52 -2.99 3.05
C VAL A 276 24.57 -3.56 1.64
N VAL A 277 24.63 -2.69 0.65
CA VAL A 277 24.71 -3.07 -0.76
C VAL A 277 26.13 -2.83 -1.26
N GLU A 278 26.86 -3.93 -1.55
CA GLU A 278 28.25 -3.90 -1.99
C GLU A 278 28.49 -5.07 -2.96
N ASP A 279 29.29 -4.84 -4.00
CA ASP A 279 29.67 -5.82 -5.02
C ASP A 279 28.53 -6.66 -5.62
N GLY A 280 27.35 -6.05 -5.75
CA GLY A 280 26.16 -6.69 -6.29
C GLY A 280 25.50 -7.69 -5.34
N GLN A 281 25.89 -7.69 -4.09
CA GLN A 281 25.29 -8.45 -3.00
C GLN A 281 24.59 -7.52 -2.00
N LEU A 282 23.76 -8.07 -1.15
CA LEU A 282 23.11 -7.35 -0.08
C LEU A 282 23.28 -8.15 1.21
N LEU A 283 23.84 -7.47 2.21
CA LEU A 283 23.99 -7.98 3.57
C LEU A 283 23.04 -7.25 4.51
N ARG A 284 22.39 -7.98 5.41
CA ARG A 284 21.57 -7.41 6.48
C ARG A 284 22.39 -7.34 7.75
N GLU A 285 22.44 -6.16 8.36
CA GLU A 285 23.17 -5.88 9.58
C GLU A 285 22.27 -5.17 10.60
N GLY A 286 22.64 -5.27 11.89
CA GLY A 286 21.94 -4.61 13.00
C GLY A 286 20.77 -5.41 13.56
N GLU A 287 19.88 -4.72 14.29
CA GLU A 287 18.69 -5.35 14.86
C GLU A 287 17.64 -5.54 13.76
N VAL A 288 17.59 -6.75 13.25
CA VAL A 288 16.56 -7.15 12.28
C VAL A 288 15.25 -7.29 13.04
N ALA A 289 14.22 -6.56 12.61
CA ALA A 289 12.86 -6.80 13.10
C ALA A 289 12.56 -8.30 12.96
N PRO A 290 12.06 -8.97 14.03
CA PRO A 290 11.79 -10.40 13.96
C PRO A 290 10.95 -10.64 12.72
N ASP A 291 11.39 -11.62 11.90
CA ASP A 291 10.57 -12.11 10.81
C ASP A 291 9.31 -12.66 11.48
N GLU A 292 8.31 -11.80 11.64
CA GLU A 292 6.99 -12.28 11.97
C GLU A 292 6.68 -13.27 10.85
N LYS A 293 6.80 -14.57 11.18
CA LYS A 293 6.13 -15.59 10.39
C LYS A 293 4.72 -15.03 10.31
N ILE A 294 4.35 -14.55 9.13
CA ILE A 294 2.96 -14.23 8.85
C ILE A 294 2.30 -15.59 8.93
N ASP A 295 1.93 -15.98 10.15
CA ASP A 295 0.95 -17.02 10.34
C ASP A 295 -0.26 -16.48 9.62
N VAL A 296 -0.54 -17.08 8.46
CA VAL A 296 -1.61 -16.69 7.55
C VAL A 296 -3.00 -16.90 8.21
N ASP A 297 -3.03 -17.22 9.47
CA ASP A 297 -4.17 -17.10 10.37
C ASP A 297 -4.35 -15.64 10.84
N ALA A 298 -4.48 -14.74 9.85
CA ALA A 298 -4.86 -13.34 10.04
C ALA A 298 -6.31 -13.17 10.58
N ASN A 299 -6.69 -13.97 11.55
CA ASN A 299 -7.96 -13.88 12.26
C ASN A 299 -7.79 -13.39 13.70
N GLN A 300 -6.60 -12.92 14.03
CA GLN A 300 -6.37 -12.19 15.28
C GLN A 300 -6.23 -10.71 14.96
N ALA A 301 -7.37 -10.02 14.84
CA ALA A 301 -7.37 -8.57 15.01
C ALA A 301 -6.74 -8.27 16.39
N PRO A 302 -5.85 -7.28 16.51
CA PRO A 302 -5.30 -6.90 17.81
C PRO A 302 -6.43 -6.53 18.76
N ASP A 303 -6.28 -6.85 20.05
CA ASP A 303 -7.28 -6.56 21.09
C ASP A 303 -7.54 -5.06 21.26
N GLU A 304 -6.60 -4.24 20.81
CA GLU A 304 -6.64 -2.80 20.88
C GLU A 304 -6.19 -2.20 19.55
N VAL A 305 -7.00 -1.32 18.98
CA VAL A 305 -6.67 -0.54 17.77
C VAL A 305 -6.58 0.91 18.19
N MET A 306 -5.46 1.56 17.89
CA MET A 306 -5.36 3.01 18.03
C MET A 306 -6.09 3.69 16.87
N ASP A 307 -6.98 4.61 17.20
CA ASP A 307 -7.54 5.52 16.19
C ASP A 307 -6.48 6.55 15.76
N SER A 308 -6.79 7.29 14.70
CA SER A 308 -5.90 8.33 14.15
C SER A 308 -5.62 9.51 15.11
N LEU A 309 -6.25 9.52 16.28
CA LEU A 309 -6.12 10.52 17.33
C LEU A 309 -5.32 9.98 18.55
N GLY A 310 -4.86 8.71 18.49
CA GLY A 310 -4.09 8.09 19.57
C GLY A 310 -4.95 7.49 20.68
N ASN A 311 -6.26 7.38 20.51
CA ASN A 311 -7.13 6.74 21.48
C ASN A 311 -7.17 5.22 21.24
N VAL A 312 -7.05 4.46 22.33
CA VAL A 312 -7.10 3.00 22.29
C VAL A 312 -8.56 2.55 22.28
N ILE A 313 -9.00 1.96 21.17
CA ILE A 313 -10.33 1.35 21.04
C ILE A 313 -10.19 -0.15 21.29
N LYS A 314 -10.85 -0.66 22.32
CA LYS A 314 -10.94 -2.11 22.57
C LYS A 314 -11.91 -2.74 21.61
N VAL A 315 -11.42 -3.61 20.72
CA VAL A 315 -12.26 -4.39 19.81
C VAL A 315 -12.79 -5.59 20.58
N LYS A 316 -14.11 -5.69 20.77
CA LYS A 316 -14.75 -6.89 21.31
C LYS A 316 -14.51 -8.05 20.34
N LYS A 317 -13.65 -8.99 20.72
CA LYS A 317 -13.48 -10.23 19.98
C LYS A 317 -14.64 -11.16 20.27
N GLU A 318 -15.33 -11.59 19.23
CA GLU A 318 -16.19 -12.79 19.36
C GLU A 318 -15.29 -14.00 19.60
N LYS A 319 -15.40 -14.60 20.77
CA LYS A 319 -14.69 -15.85 21.09
C LYS A 319 -15.11 -16.92 20.10
N LYS A 320 -14.17 -17.40 19.26
CA LYS A 320 -14.41 -18.62 18.49
C LYS A 320 -14.64 -19.78 19.48
N LEU A 321 -15.82 -20.30 19.46
CA LEU A 321 -16.18 -21.49 20.24
C LEU A 321 -15.35 -22.68 19.76
N THR A 322 -14.75 -23.42 20.68
CA THR A 322 -14.10 -24.69 20.34
C THR A 322 -15.15 -25.65 19.77
N ALA A 323 -14.72 -26.62 18.95
CA ALA A 323 -15.63 -27.62 18.35
C ALA A 323 -16.51 -28.33 19.39
N ARG A 324 -16.05 -28.45 20.63
CA ARG A 324 -16.77 -29.03 21.76
C ARG A 324 -17.82 -28.08 22.33
N GLU A 325 -17.52 -26.78 22.37
CA GLU A 325 -18.45 -25.73 22.82
C GLU A 325 -19.53 -25.45 21.78
N ALA A 326 -19.15 -25.45 20.48
CA ALA A 326 -20.08 -25.31 19.36
C ALA A 326 -21.13 -26.46 19.38
N LYS A 327 -20.69 -27.72 19.56
CA LYS A 327 -21.58 -28.87 19.70
C LYS A 327 -22.49 -28.79 20.93
N LYS A 328 -21.97 -28.23 22.03
CA LYS A 328 -22.75 -28.04 23.27
C LYS A 328 -23.81 -26.96 23.11
N LEU A 329 -23.48 -25.90 22.36
CA LEU A 329 -24.39 -24.79 22.05
C LEU A 329 -25.51 -25.26 21.09
N GLU A 330 -25.15 -26.04 20.08
CA GLU A 330 -26.08 -26.61 19.11
C GLU A 330 -27.07 -27.53 19.78
N LYS A 331 -26.61 -28.40 20.67
CA LYS A 331 -27.46 -29.29 21.47
C LYS A 331 -28.39 -28.49 22.40
N LYS A 332 -27.90 -27.39 22.99
CA LYS A 332 -28.70 -26.50 23.83
C LYS A 332 -29.79 -25.76 23.02
N LYS A 333 -29.46 -25.36 21.77
CA LYS A 333 -30.42 -24.77 20.84
C LYS A 333 -31.51 -25.76 20.40
N GLU A 334 -31.15 -27.01 20.15
CA GLU A 334 -32.11 -28.08 19.82
C GLU A 334 -33.02 -28.39 21.00
N GLU A 335 -32.49 -28.50 22.23
CA GLU A 335 -33.29 -28.74 23.44
C GLU A 335 -34.24 -27.56 23.73
N ARG A 336 -33.86 -26.32 23.46
CA ARG A 336 -34.72 -25.14 23.57
C ARG A 336 -35.82 -25.13 22.50
N ARG A 337 -35.49 -25.47 21.25
CA ARG A 337 -36.50 -25.64 20.18
C ARG A 337 -37.50 -26.73 20.48
N ALA A 338 -37.05 -27.85 21.04
CA ALA A 338 -37.94 -28.95 21.46
C ALA A 338 -38.88 -28.55 22.62
N LYS A 339 -38.50 -27.54 23.42
CA LYS A 339 -39.29 -26.99 24.52
C LYS A 339 -40.13 -25.77 24.13
N GLY A 340 -40.14 -25.36 22.85
CA GLY A 340 -40.91 -24.21 22.34
C GLY A 340 -40.49 -22.83 22.89
N LEU A 341 -39.25 -22.68 23.35
CA LEU A 341 -38.72 -21.44 23.88
C LEU A 341 -38.05 -20.58 22.75
N PRO A 342 -38.15 -19.24 22.80
CA PRO A 342 -37.57 -18.37 21.79
C PRO A 342 -36.04 -18.49 21.71
N SER A 343 -35.43 -18.11 20.56
CA SER A 343 -34.00 -18.19 20.34
C SER A 343 -33.29 -17.05 21.06
N ASP A 344 -32.04 -17.27 21.52
CA ASP A 344 -31.20 -16.28 22.24
C ASP A 344 -30.87 -15.01 21.42
N SER A 345 -31.40 -14.84 20.20
CA SER A 345 -31.19 -13.67 19.33
C SER A 345 -32.15 -12.51 19.58
N ASP A 346 -33.15 -12.67 20.49
CA ASP A 346 -34.22 -11.69 20.65
C ASP A 346 -34.12 -10.89 21.96
N GLU A 347 -32.99 -10.99 22.70
CA GLU A 347 -32.80 -10.30 23.99
C GLU A 347 -31.76 -9.14 23.96
N ASP A 348 -31.18 -8.77 22.83
CA ASP A 348 -30.30 -7.59 22.73
C ASP A 348 -30.97 -6.49 21.90
N TRP A 349 -31.82 -5.71 22.59
CA TRP A 349 -32.22 -4.33 22.25
C TRP A 349 -31.93 -3.40 23.42
#